data_1d9abac9d8fa4d49d0631111cb03bb74
#
_entry.id   1d9abac9d8fa4d49d0631111cb03bb74
#
_cell.length_a   1.000
_cell.length_b   1.000
_cell.length_c   1.000
_cell.angle_alpha   90.00
_cell.angle_beta   90.00
_cell.angle_gamma   90.00
#
_symmetry.space_group_name_H-M   'P 1'
#
loop_
_entity.id
_entity.type
_entity.pdbx_description
1 polymer ?
#
loop_
_entity_poly.entity_id
_entity_poly.type
_entity_poly.pdbx_seq_one_letter_code
_entity_poly.pdbx_strand_id
1 'polypeptide(L)'
;MVQKLKESSNKILQDINKGKIFLMDAATGTYLQNNGLEAGGCPELMNIESPEIISKMAHNYFSNGSDIVLTNTFGGNYYRLKHYGLENKVIEINKLAAEIAKKASNDYENKYVFGSIGPTGEFIEPLGNVSKSEMYDCLYNQMLGLYQGGVDGFVIETQIATEESLLALRVAKENFNILNIVSVSYTHLRAHET
;
A
#
# COMPACT_ATOMS: atom_id res chain seq x y z
N MET A 1 20.56 -4.66 15.87
CA MET A 1 21.11 -5.26 14.62
C MET A 1 20.32 -4.70 13.45
N VAL A 2 20.97 -4.11 12.45
CA VAL A 2 20.27 -3.67 11.23
C VAL A 2 19.89 -4.94 10.45
N GLN A 3 18.59 -5.21 10.29
CA GLN A 3 18.15 -6.34 9.48
C GLN A 3 18.59 -6.13 8.03
N LYS A 4 19.13 -7.18 7.41
CA LYS A 4 19.50 -7.15 5.99
C LYS A 4 18.21 -7.05 5.16
N LEU A 5 18.13 -6.05 4.28
CA LEU A 5 16.98 -5.89 3.37
C LEU A 5 16.78 -7.12 2.48
N LYS A 6 15.52 -7.39 2.13
CA LYS A 6 15.13 -8.38 1.11
C LYS A 6 15.90 -8.11 -0.20
N GLU A 7 16.24 -9.15 -0.94
CA GLU A 7 17.07 -9.04 -2.15
C GLU A 7 16.47 -8.10 -3.20
N SER A 8 15.18 -8.19 -3.46
CA SER A 8 14.47 -7.28 -4.39
C SER A 8 14.56 -5.82 -3.96
N SER A 9 14.37 -5.54 -2.66
CA SER A 9 14.51 -4.18 -2.11
C SER A 9 15.94 -3.64 -2.26
N ASN A 10 16.96 -4.45 -2.04
CA ASN A 10 18.36 -4.07 -2.23
C ASN A 10 18.65 -3.75 -3.70
N LYS A 11 18.13 -4.57 -4.64
CA LYS A 11 18.29 -4.34 -6.06
C LYS A 11 17.68 -3.01 -6.50
N ILE A 12 16.45 -2.72 -6.05
CA ILE A 12 15.78 -1.45 -6.33
C ILE A 12 16.62 -0.27 -5.84
N LEU A 13 17.11 -0.30 -4.59
CA LEU A 13 17.97 0.76 -4.05
C LEU A 13 19.27 0.94 -4.84
N GLN A 14 19.91 -0.14 -5.23
CA GLN A 14 21.12 -0.08 -6.05
C GLN A 14 20.84 0.57 -7.42
N ASP A 15 19.71 0.24 -8.04
CA ASP A 15 19.31 0.79 -9.33
C ASP A 15 18.96 2.28 -9.21
N ILE A 16 18.27 2.70 -8.15
CA ILE A 16 18.00 4.12 -7.83
C ILE A 16 19.33 4.89 -7.66
N ASN A 17 20.26 4.33 -6.90
CA ASN A 17 21.59 4.96 -6.69
C ASN A 17 22.43 5.08 -7.97
N LYS A 18 22.12 4.26 -8.99
CA LYS A 18 22.71 4.35 -10.33
C LYS A 18 21.95 5.31 -11.26
N GLY A 19 20.91 5.97 -10.76
CA GLY A 19 20.11 6.93 -11.52
C GLY A 19 18.92 6.33 -12.29
N LYS A 20 18.58 5.06 -12.05
CA LYS A 20 17.38 4.47 -12.66
C LYS A 20 16.12 5.13 -12.10
N ILE A 21 15.22 5.51 -12.98
CA ILE A 21 13.87 6.00 -12.66
C ILE A 21 12.92 4.81 -12.77
N PHE A 22 12.09 4.62 -11.75
CA PHE A 22 11.05 3.60 -11.74
C PHE A 22 9.69 4.24 -12.01
N LEU A 23 8.96 3.68 -12.97
CA LEU A 23 7.59 4.08 -13.25
C LEU A 23 6.62 3.26 -12.40
N MET A 24 5.78 3.95 -11.64
CA MET A 24 4.71 3.31 -10.84
C MET A 24 3.38 3.35 -11.60
N ASP A 25 2.47 2.47 -11.20
CA ASP A 25 1.08 2.49 -11.65
C ASP A 25 0.30 3.69 -11.08
N ALA A 26 -0.95 3.84 -11.51
CA ALA A 26 -1.84 4.94 -11.09
C ALA A 26 -3.31 4.53 -11.23
N ALA A 27 -4.23 5.44 -10.82
CA ALA A 27 -5.66 5.40 -11.15
C ALA A 27 -6.39 4.09 -10.78
N THR A 28 -5.98 3.40 -9.71
CA THR A 28 -6.61 2.16 -9.22
C THR A 28 -8.12 2.33 -9.04
N GLY A 29 -8.57 3.36 -8.32
CA GLY A 29 -9.98 3.60 -8.06
C GLY A 29 -10.83 3.71 -9.34
N THR A 30 -10.37 4.49 -10.30
CA THR A 30 -11.05 4.66 -11.60
C THR A 30 -11.10 3.35 -12.38
N TYR A 31 -10.01 2.57 -12.36
CA TYR A 31 -9.99 1.27 -13.01
C TYR A 31 -11.03 0.33 -12.40
N LEU A 32 -11.11 0.25 -11.08
CA LEU A 32 -12.06 -0.62 -10.38
C LEU A 32 -13.51 -0.21 -10.64
N GLN A 33 -13.82 1.10 -10.59
CA GLN A 33 -15.16 1.61 -10.93
C GLN A 33 -15.59 1.22 -12.35
N ASN A 34 -14.69 1.30 -13.31
CA ASN A 34 -14.96 0.89 -14.69
C ASN A 34 -15.10 -0.64 -14.85
N ASN A 35 -14.71 -1.42 -13.84
CA ASN A 35 -14.72 -2.88 -13.85
C ASN A 35 -15.59 -3.48 -12.72
N GLY A 36 -16.63 -2.78 -12.27
CA GLY A 36 -17.66 -3.35 -11.41
C GLY A 36 -17.65 -2.90 -9.95
N LEU A 37 -16.72 -2.04 -9.52
CA LEU A 37 -16.81 -1.44 -8.19
C LEU A 37 -17.96 -0.45 -8.17
N GLU A 38 -18.99 -0.74 -7.37
CA GLU A 38 -20.12 0.14 -7.18
C GLU A 38 -19.74 1.41 -6.40
N ALA A 39 -20.55 2.47 -6.60
CA ALA A 39 -20.37 3.71 -5.85
C ALA A 39 -20.53 3.46 -4.34
N GLY A 40 -19.54 3.83 -3.55
CA GLY A 40 -19.51 3.57 -2.10
C GLY A 40 -19.11 2.16 -1.70
N GLY A 41 -18.81 1.28 -2.66
CA GLY A 41 -18.29 -0.06 -2.40
C GLY A 41 -16.86 -0.04 -1.83
N CYS A 42 -16.46 -1.17 -1.25
CA CYS A 42 -15.12 -1.37 -0.70
C CYS A 42 -14.15 -1.87 -1.80
N PRO A 43 -13.16 -1.05 -2.23
CA PRO A 43 -12.19 -1.48 -3.24
C PRO A 43 -11.43 -2.74 -2.81
N GLU A 44 -11.06 -2.83 -1.54
CA GLU A 44 -10.27 -3.93 -0.99
C GLU A 44 -11.02 -5.26 -0.97
N LEU A 45 -12.36 -5.23 -0.90
CA LEU A 45 -13.18 -6.44 -0.97
C LEU A 45 -13.08 -7.13 -2.34
N MET A 46 -12.79 -6.38 -3.41
CA MET A 46 -12.57 -6.95 -4.74
C MET A 46 -11.37 -7.90 -4.80
N ASN A 47 -10.44 -7.83 -3.86
CA ASN A 47 -9.36 -8.81 -3.75
C ASN A 47 -9.89 -10.22 -3.46
N ILE A 48 -11.06 -10.32 -2.81
CA ILE A 48 -11.73 -11.58 -2.49
C ILE A 48 -12.78 -11.94 -3.55
N GLU A 49 -13.64 -10.97 -3.91
CA GLU A 49 -14.83 -11.23 -4.73
C GLU A 49 -14.55 -11.24 -6.24
N SER A 50 -13.51 -10.51 -6.67
CA SER A 50 -13.17 -10.36 -8.10
C SER A 50 -11.65 -10.33 -8.30
N PRO A 51 -10.89 -11.34 -7.82
CA PRO A 51 -9.44 -11.35 -7.88
C PRO A 51 -8.89 -11.31 -9.31
N GLU A 52 -9.66 -11.77 -10.29
CA GLU A 52 -9.31 -11.71 -11.71
C GLU A 52 -9.26 -10.28 -12.25
N ILE A 53 -10.12 -9.37 -11.73
CA ILE A 53 -10.09 -7.95 -12.09
C ILE A 53 -8.81 -7.29 -11.55
N ILE A 54 -8.45 -7.60 -10.30
CA ILE A 54 -7.22 -7.09 -9.68
C ILE A 54 -5.98 -7.63 -10.39
N SER A 55 -5.97 -8.92 -10.72
CA SER A 55 -4.89 -9.53 -11.51
C SER A 55 -4.75 -8.88 -12.89
N LYS A 56 -5.87 -8.69 -13.60
CA LYS A 56 -5.89 -8.04 -14.91
C LYS A 56 -5.40 -6.59 -14.83
N MET A 57 -5.74 -5.87 -13.77
CA MET A 57 -5.24 -4.50 -13.53
C MET A 57 -3.72 -4.50 -13.44
N ALA A 58 -3.14 -5.38 -12.62
CA ALA A 58 -1.69 -5.48 -12.46
C ALA A 58 -0.99 -5.84 -13.78
N HIS A 59 -1.52 -6.81 -14.53
CA HIS A 59 -1.01 -7.17 -15.86
C HIS A 59 -1.07 -5.99 -16.85
N ASN A 60 -2.16 -5.23 -16.85
CA ASN A 60 -2.30 -4.07 -17.71
C ASN A 60 -1.22 -3.02 -17.44
N TYR A 61 -0.94 -2.72 -16.17
CA TYR A 61 0.11 -1.76 -15.82
C TYR A 61 1.50 -2.27 -16.18
N PHE A 62 1.83 -3.53 -15.87
CA PHE A 62 3.12 -4.10 -16.23
C PHE A 62 3.36 -4.15 -17.74
N SER A 63 2.36 -4.56 -18.52
CA SER A 63 2.45 -4.63 -19.99
C SER A 63 2.58 -3.25 -20.65
N ASN A 64 2.05 -2.20 -19.98
CA ASN A 64 2.17 -0.81 -20.45
C ASN A 64 3.38 -0.07 -19.89
N GLY A 65 4.32 -0.76 -19.25
CA GLY A 65 5.62 -0.22 -18.90
C GLY A 65 5.85 0.10 -17.43
N SER A 66 4.85 -0.02 -16.53
CA SER A 66 5.11 0.18 -15.11
C SER A 66 6.16 -0.78 -14.58
N ASP A 67 7.13 -0.27 -13.83
CA ASP A 67 8.15 -1.06 -13.16
C ASP A 67 7.67 -1.56 -11.80
N ILE A 68 6.80 -0.79 -11.16
CA ILE A 68 6.22 -1.06 -9.84
C ILE A 68 4.70 -0.96 -9.95
N VAL A 69 3.99 -1.96 -9.43
CA VAL A 69 2.53 -1.94 -9.26
C VAL A 69 2.20 -1.97 -7.79
N LEU A 70 1.24 -1.15 -7.38
CA LEU A 70 0.72 -1.11 -6.03
C LEU A 70 -0.37 -2.18 -5.82
N THR A 71 -0.42 -2.72 -4.61
CA THR A 71 -1.52 -3.60 -4.22
C THR A 71 -2.82 -2.81 -4.07
N ASN A 72 -3.95 -3.46 -4.27
CA ASN A 72 -5.27 -2.86 -4.01
C ASN A 72 -5.60 -2.89 -2.51
N THR A 73 -4.86 -2.07 -1.73
CA THR A 73 -4.91 -2.07 -0.26
C THR A 73 -4.81 -0.68 0.36
N PHE A 74 -5.09 0.37 -0.39
CA PHE A 74 -5.01 1.75 0.09
C PHE A 74 -5.79 1.96 1.40
N GLY A 75 -7.04 1.47 1.47
CA GLY A 75 -7.87 1.47 2.67
C GLY A 75 -7.85 0.14 3.43
N GLY A 76 -6.84 -0.71 3.23
CA GLY A 76 -6.75 -2.05 3.80
C GLY A 76 -6.47 -2.13 5.31
N ASN A 77 -6.64 -1.05 6.05
CA ASN A 77 -6.42 -0.98 7.49
C ASN A 77 -7.72 -1.20 8.29
N TYR A 78 -7.57 -1.44 9.59
CA TYR A 78 -8.67 -1.72 10.51
C TYR A 78 -9.81 -0.70 10.44
N TYR A 79 -9.48 0.60 10.52
CA TYR A 79 -10.49 1.65 10.62
C TYR A 79 -11.29 1.80 9.32
N ARG A 80 -10.62 1.75 8.18
CA ARG A 80 -11.28 1.82 6.86
C ARG A 80 -12.15 0.59 6.61
N LEU A 81 -11.62 -0.60 6.85
CA LEU A 81 -12.35 -1.85 6.65
C LEU A 81 -13.52 -2.01 7.61
N LYS A 82 -13.47 -1.42 8.80
CA LYS A 82 -14.57 -1.40 9.77
C LYS A 82 -15.84 -0.74 9.22
N HIS A 83 -15.75 0.25 8.35
CA HIS A 83 -16.92 0.84 7.71
C HIS A 83 -17.72 -0.15 6.85
N TYR A 84 -17.11 -1.26 6.49
CA TYR A 84 -17.68 -2.33 5.68
C TYR A 84 -17.89 -3.65 6.47
N GLY A 85 -17.64 -3.65 7.79
CA GLY A 85 -17.71 -4.86 8.61
C GLY A 85 -16.61 -5.89 8.33
N LEU A 86 -15.48 -5.42 7.79
CA LEU A 86 -14.35 -6.26 7.35
C LEU A 86 -13.10 -6.11 8.24
N GLU A 87 -13.22 -5.47 9.40
CA GLU A 87 -12.11 -5.19 10.31
C GLU A 87 -11.38 -6.44 10.80
N ASN A 88 -12.05 -7.58 10.83
CA ASN A 88 -11.45 -8.86 11.22
C ASN A 88 -10.68 -9.55 10.08
N LYS A 89 -10.72 -9.00 8.86
CA LYS A 89 -10.08 -9.54 7.66
C LYS A 89 -8.86 -8.74 7.18
N VAL A 90 -8.35 -7.82 8.00
CA VAL A 90 -7.23 -6.95 7.63
C VAL A 90 -6.05 -7.75 7.05
N ILE A 91 -5.53 -8.73 7.79
CA ILE A 91 -4.38 -9.53 7.37
C ILE A 91 -4.70 -10.35 6.11
N GLU A 92 -5.87 -10.99 6.06
CA GLU A 92 -6.31 -11.82 4.94
C GLU A 92 -6.40 -11.01 3.63
N ILE A 93 -7.11 -9.88 3.66
CA ILE A 93 -7.33 -9.01 2.49
C ILE A 93 -6.01 -8.47 1.94
N ASN A 94 -5.14 -7.98 2.81
CA ASN A 94 -3.85 -7.42 2.41
C ASN A 94 -2.90 -8.49 1.85
N LYS A 95 -2.87 -9.66 2.47
CA LYS A 95 -2.09 -10.80 1.99
C LYS A 95 -2.55 -11.24 0.60
N LEU A 96 -3.86 -11.43 0.42
CA LEU A 96 -4.43 -11.86 -0.86
C LEU A 96 -4.14 -10.83 -1.97
N ALA A 97 -4.33 -9.53 -1.71
CA ALA A 97 -4.00 -8.46 -2.66
C ALA A 97 -2.53 -8.53 -3.12
N ALA A 98 -1.63 -8.73 -2.18
CA ALA A 98 -0.20 -8.87 -2.46
C ALA A 98 0.10 -10.13 -3.29
N GLU A 99 -0.48 -11.28 -2.94
CA GLU A 99 -0.33 -12.54 -3.67
C GLU A 99 -0.83 -12.43 -5.12
N ILE A 100 -1.98 -11.78 -5.35
CA ILE A 100 -2.52 -11.54 -6.69
C ILE A 100 -1.55 -10.71 -7.54
N ALA A 101 -1.09 -9.59 -7.02
CA ALA A 101 -0.17 -8.71 -7.72
C ALA A 101 1.21 -9.37 -7.96
N LYS A 102 1.72 -10.12 -6.97
CA LYS A 102 2.98 -10.88 -7.11
C LYS A 102 2.86 -11.97 -8.16
N LYS A 103 1.74 -12.68 -8.22
CA LYS A 103 1.50 -13.66 -9.27
C LYS A 103 1.53 -13.01 -10.66
N ALA A 104 0.89 -11.87 -10.82
CA ALA A 104 0.92 -11.12 -12.08
C ALA A 104 2.34 -10.64 -12.45
N SER A 105 3.16 -10.24 -11.47
CA SER A 105 4.53 -9.79 -11.73
C SER A 105 5.46 -10.89 -12.25
N ASN A 106 5.16 -12.18 -11.99
CA ASN A 106 6.00 -13.31 -12.42
C ASN A 106 6.08 -13.49 -13.95
N ASP A 107 5.13 -12.91 -14.68
CA ASP A 107 5.11 -12.97 -16.14
C ASP A 107 6.02 -11.89 -16.80
N TYR A 108 6.69 -11.08 -15.99
CA TYR A 108 7.50 -9.95 -16.43
C TYR A 108 8.85 -9.90 -15.74
N GLU A 109 9.89 -9.53 -16.47
CA GLU A 109 11.24 -9.36 -15.90
C GLU A 109 11.39 -8.00 -15.19
N ASN A 110 12.08 -8.00 -14.06
CA ASN A 110 12.41 -6.80 -13.29
C ASN A 110 11.21 -5.92 -12.91
N LYS A 111 10.08 -6.55 -12.62
CA LYS A 111 8.88 -5.90 -12.10
C LYS A 111 8.71 -6.16 -10.61
N TYR A 112 8.16 -5.18 -9.91
CA TYR A 112 8.05 -5.20 -8.46
C TYR A 112 6.64 -4.89 -8.02
N VAL A 113 6.28 -5.37 -6.83
CA VAL A 113 4.98 -5.10 -6.20
C VAL A 113 5.20 -4.43 -4.87
N PHE A 114 4.58 -3.26 -4.67
CA PHE A 114 4.64 -2.55 -3.42
C PHE A 114 3.27 -2.53 -2.74
N GLY A 115 3.29 -2.71 -1.42
CA GLY A 115 2.08 -2.60 -0.60
C GLY A 115 1.65 -1.14 -0.46
N SER A 116 0.46 -0.81 -0.94
CA SER A 116 -0.16 0.51 -0.77
C SER A 116 -0.72 0.64 0.64
N ILE A 117 -0.34 1.70 1.35
CA ILE A 117 -0.77 2.03 2.72
C ILE A 117 -1.22 3.48 2.74
N GLY A 118 -2.52 3.70 2.62
CA GLY A 118 -3.14 5.01 2.73
C GLY A 118 -3.37 5.44 4.18
N PRO A 119 -3.85 6.68 4.42
CA PRO A 119 -4.17 7.16 5.75
C PRO A 119 -5.35 6.38 6.34
N THR A 120 -5.29 6.16 7.65
CA THR A 120 -6.35 5.45 8.37
C THR A 120 -7.68 6.21 8.39
N GLY A 121 -7.61 7.53 8.30
CA GLY A 121 -8.77 8.42 8.44
C GLY A 121 -9.02 8.84 9.88
N GLU A 122 -8.23 8.31 10.81
CA GLU A 122 -8.29 8.64 12.23
C GLU A 122 -7.09 9.51 12.64
N PHE A 123 -7.25 10.27 13.73
CA PHE A 123 -6.16 11.04 14.32
C PHE A 123 -5.74 10.45 15.67
N ILE A 124 -4.42 10.48 15.89
CA ILE A 124 -3.82 10.07 17.16
C ILE A 124 -4.11 11.14 18.23
N GLU A 125 -4.33 10.69 19.47
CA GLU A 125 -4.44 11.59 20.63
C GLU A 125 -3.27 12.58 20.70
N PRO A 126 -3.50 13.84 21.10
CA PRO A 126 -4.75 14.46 21.58
C PRO A 126 -5.63 15.04 20.46
N LEU A 127 -5.25 14.94 19.17
CA LEU A 127 -6.00 15.50 18.06
C LEU A 127 -7.22 14.66 17.68
N GLY A 128 -7.18 13.38 17.95
CA GLY A 128 -8.28 12.43 17.76
C GLY A 128 -8.49 11.55 19.00
N ASN A 129 -9.11 10.39 18.79
CA ASN A 129 -9.50 9.48 19.88
C ASN A 129 -8.73 8.15 19.86
N VAL A 130 -7.76 8.00 18.94
CA VAL A 130 -6.99 6.76 18.78
C VAL A 130 -5.68 6.89 19.53
N SER A 131 -5.40 5.96 20.42
CA SER A 131 -4.11 5.92 21.11
C SER A 131 -3.00 5.55 20.12
N LYS A 132 -1.77 5.95 20.44
CA LYS A 132 -0.59 5.63 19.63
C LYS A 132 -0.35 4.13 19.50
N SER A 133 -0.73 3.34 20.51
CA SER A 133 -0.64 1.88 20.49
C SER A 133 -1.64 1.27 19.53
N GLU A 134 -2.91 1.69 19.57
CA GLU A 134 -3.94 1.20 18.65
C GLU A 134 -3.61 1.53 17.20
N MET A 135 -3.09 2.74 16.95
CA MET A 135 -2.63 3.13 15.61
C MET A 135 -1.44 2.27 15.15
N TYR A 136 -0.49 1.97 16.06
CA TYR A 136 0.62 1.07 15.77
C TYR A 136 0.12 -0.32 15.35
N ASP A 137 -0.79 -0.92 16.12
CA ASP A 137 -1.34 -2.25 15.86
C ASP A 137 -2.14 -2.28 14.55
N CYS A 138 -2.90 -1.22 14.27
CA CYS A 138 -3.62 -1.05 13.02
C CYS A 138 -2.69 -1.10 11.80
N LEU A 139 -1.64 -0.29 11.81
CA LEU A 139 -0.63 -0.23 10.75
C LEU A 139 0.18 -1.52 10.64
N TYR A 140 0.54 -2.11 11.78
CA TYR A 140 1.27 -3.37 11.83
C TYR A 140 0.50 -4.51 11.16
N ASN A 141 -0.80 -4.67 11.46
CA ASN A 141 -1.60 -5.74 10.91
C ASN A 141 -1.77 -5.61 9.38
N GLN A 142 -1.95 -4.40 8.87
CA GLN A 142 -1.97 -4.15 7.43
C GLN A 142 -0.64 -4.54 6.78
N MET A 143 0.48 -4.05 7.31
CA MET A 143 1.82 -4.33 6.81
C MET A 143 2.18 -5.81 6.92
N LEU A 144 1.74 -6.50 7.99
CA LEU A 144 1.95 -7.93 8.18
C LEU A 144 1.30 -8.74 7.06
N GLY A 145 0.04 -8.44 6.71
CA GLY A 145 -0.63 -9.09 5.60
C GLY A 145 0.10 -8.88 4.27
N LEU A 146 0.46 -7.64 3.96
CA LEU A 146 1.23 -7.29 2.77
C LEU A 146 2.58 -8.02 2.70
N TYR A 147 3.31 -8.04 3.81
CA TYR A 147 4.61 -8.71 3.90
C TYR A 147 4.50 -10.22 3.70
N GLN A 148 3.49 -10.86 4.32
CA GLN A 148 3.20 -12.28 4.14
C GLN A 148 2.82 -12.63 2.70
N GLY A 149 2.14 -11.73 1.99
CA GLY A 149 1.81 -11.86 0.56
C GLY A 149 3.00 -11.61 -0.38
N GLY A 150 4.15 -11.21 0.16
CA GLY A 150 5.44 -11.21 -0.55
C GLY A 150 5.80 -9.92 -1.25
N VAL A 151 5.21 -8.76 -0.92
CA VAL A 151 5.57 -7.46 -1.50
C VAL A 151 7.07 -7.17 -1.43
N ASP A 152 7.56 -6.34 -2.36
CA ASP A 152 8.97 -5.96 -2.47
C ASP A 152 9.30 -4.69 -1.68
N GLY A 153 8.29 -3.93 -1.30
CA GLY A 153 8.38 -2.71 -0.49
C GLY A 153 7.02 -2.23 -0.04
N PHE A 154 6.99 -1.17 0.76
CA PHE A 154 5.78 -0.44 1.13
C PHE A 154 5.78 0.97 0.54
N VAL A 155 4.62 1.46 0.14
CA VAL A 155 4.36 2.88 -0.14
C VAL A 155 3.34 3.37 0.88
N ILE A 156 3.82 4.18 1.81
CA ILE A 156 2.99 4.91 2.77
C ILE A 156 2.64 6.21 2.08
N GLU A 157 1.44 6.27 1.50
CA GLU A 157 1.07 7.31 0.54
C GLU A 157 -0.10 8.18 0.99
N THR A 158 -0.21 9.35 0.34
CA THR A 158 -1.33 10.29 0.53
C THR A 158 -1.49 10.72 1.99
N GLN A 159 -0.40 10.70 2.73
CA GLN A 159 -0.40 11.00 4.16
C GLN A 159 -0.67 12.50 4.40
N ILE A 160 -1.57 12.79 5.34
CA ILE A 160 -1.98 14.15 5.72
C ILE A 160 -1.54 14.53 7.14
N ALA A 161 -1.20 13.55 7.97
CA ALA A 161 -0.75 13.75 9.34
C ALA A 161 0.70 13.27 9.51
N THR A 162 1.57 14.15 9.96
CA THR A 162 2.99 13.83 10.18
C THR A 162 3.18 12.73 11.22
N GLU A 163 2.39 12.73 12.30
CA GLU A 163 2.51 11.71 13.35
C GLU A 163 2.16 10.32 12.85
N GLU A 164 1.09 10.17 12.07
CA GLU A 164 0.71 8.90 11.45
C GLU A 164 1.79 8.42 10.48
N SER A 165 2.29 9.32 9.63
CA SER A 165 3.37 9.02 8.67
C SER A 165 4.63 8.50 9.34
N LEU A 166 5.07 9.17 10.41
CA LEU A 166 6.25 8.78 11.19
C LEU A 166 6.03 7.47 11.93
N LEU A 167 4.82 7.25 12.46
CA LEU A 167 4.49 6.00 13.12
C LEU A 167 4.47 4.84 12.12
N ALA A 168 3.87 5.02 10.93
CA ALA A 168 3.86 4.03 9.88
C ALA A 168 5.28 3.65 9.43
N LEU A 169 6.14 4.64 9.22
CA LEU A 169 7.56 4.40 8.90
C LEU A 169 8.29 3.67 10.02
N ARG A 170 7.98 3.98 11.28
CA ARG A 170 8.54 3.29 12.44
C ARG A 170 8.10 1.83 12.49
N VAL A 171 6.80 1.55 12.34
CA VAL A 171 6.25 0.19 12.28
C VAL A 171 6.95 -0.61 11.18
N ALA A 172 7.07 -0.03 9.98
CA ALA A 172 7.72 -0.67 8.85
C ALA A 172 9.20 -1.02 9.16
N LYS A 173 9.97 -0.08 9.69
CA LYS A 173 11.40 -0.27 9.97
C LYS A 173 11.69 -1.22 11.14
N GLU A 174 10.83 -1.24 12.15
CA GLU A 174 11.02 -2.11 13.32
C GLU A 174 10.71 -3.58 13.02
N ASN A 175 9.79 -3.86 12.08
CA ASN A 175 9.24 -5.19 11.91
C ASN A 175 9.55 -5.86 10.57
N PHE A 176 9.89 -5.08 9.52
CA PHE A 176 10.00 -5.61 8.15
C PHE A 176 11.31 -5.19 7.47
N ASN A 177 11.93 -6.13 6.77
CA ASN A 177 13.22 -5.91 6.11
C ASN A 177 13.07 -5.59 4.60
N ILE A 178 12.13 -4.71 4.26
CA ILE A 178 11.85 -4.28 2.88
C ILE A 178 11.96 -2.77 2.73
N LEU A 179 12.01 -2.29 1.48
CA LEU A 179 12.09 -0.88 1.14
C LEU A 179 10.80 -0.14 1.52
N ASN A 180 10.95 1.07 2.04
CA ASN A 180 9.83 1.93 2.41
C ASN A 180 9.92 3.26 1.67
N ILE A 181 8.83 3.66 1.03
CA ILE A 181 8.62 4.96 0.41
C ILE A 181 7.54 5.68 1.21
N VAL A 182 7.76 6.94 1.55
CA VAL A 182 6.76 7.79 2.22
C VAL A 182 6.45 8.96 1.32
N SER A 183 5.17 9.15 1.01
CA SER A 183 4.66 10.24 0.20
C SER A 183 3.60 11.03 0.98
N VAL A 184 3.82 12.33 1.14
CA VAL A 184 2.93 13.23 1.85
C VAL A 184 2.20 14.11 0.84
N SER A 185 0.88 14.23 0.99
CA SER A 185 0.04 15.04 0.10
C SER A 185 -0.51 16.26 0.83
N TYR A 186 -0.09 17.45 0.41
CA TYR A 186 -0.57 18.74 0.93
C TYR A 186 -1.55 19.38 -0.05
N THR A 187 -2.71 18.80 -0.23
CA THR A 187 -3.70 19.32 -1.19
C THR A 187 -4.39 20.61 -0.74
N HIS A 188 -4.32 20.95 0.55
CA HIS A 188 -5.07 22.05 1.15
C HIS A 188 -4.23 23.29 1.46
N LEU A 189 -2.90 23.23 1.37
CA LEU A 189 -2.02 24.29 1.90
C LEU A 189 -1.54 25.32 0.87
N ARG A 190 -1.89 25.23 -0.41
CA ARG A 190 -1.16 25.97 -1.43
C ARG A 190 -1.95 26.86 -2.37
N ALA A 191 -3.26 26.88 -2.29
CA ALA A 191 -4.06 27.77 -3.14
C ALA A 191 -3.95 29.26 -2.76
N HIS A 192 -3.38 29.57 -1.59
CA HIS A 192 -3.30 30.94 -1.05
C HIS A 192 -1.88 31.42 -0.72
N GLU A 193 -0.85 30.64 -1.00
CA GLU A 193 0.54 30.98 -0.66
C GLU A 193 1.41 31.35 -1.88
N THR A 194 0.83 31.49 -3.06
CA THR A 194 1.54 31.94 -4.27
C THR A 194 1.06 33.31 -4.71
#